data_27be91d14831c79ebcfe36444195d27f
#
_entry.id   27be91d14831c79ebcfe36444195d27f
#
_cell.length_a   1.000
_cell.length_b   1.000
_cell.length_c   1.000
_cell.angle_alpha   90.00
_cell.angle_beta   90.00
_cell.angle_gamma   90.00
#
_symmetry.space_group_name_H-M   'P 1'
#
loop_
_entity.id
_entity.type
_entity.pdbx_description
1 polymer ?
#
loop_
_entity_poly.entity_id
_entity_poly.type
_entity_poly.pdbx_seq_one_letter_code
_entity_poly.pdbx_strand_id
1 'polypeptide(L)'
;MSTEPGTPLLSVENLTTTFDTDAGELVAVDGIDFEVQEGQTVCIVGESGSGKTVASESITRLVPSPPGSIDGTVRFEGREVSAMSESELREIRGSAVSHVFQNPQDALNHCYTVGWQIVEAIQVHEDVSKAAARERAVDLLDRVGIANAATRFDDYPHEFSGGQKQRVMIAMALVTNPDLLIADEPTTALDVTVQAQILSLLDDLQEEYGMGIVFVTHDLGVVAQIADYVVVMYAGKVMERGDVYEVFEEPAHPYTRALMDCLPGGERAAGGIGGTLPDPTDPPDGCRFAPRCEYAVEECSRGTQPEEARLSDTHSVSCVYYHGGRDASVITGGADAEEGRRPGSPGGTVDD
;
A
#
# COMPACT_ATOMS: atom_id res chain seq x y z
N MET A 1 10.30 3.14 -25.14
CA MET A 1 10.96 4.49 -25.22
C MET A 1 11.84 4.54 -23.99
N SER A 2 13.16 4.74 -24.13
CA SER A 2 14.04 4.81 -22.94
C SER A 2 13.75 6.13 -22.23
N THR A 3 13.29 6.06 -20.99
CA THR A 3 13.15 7.19 -20.08
C THR A 3 14.50 7.88 -19.89
N GLU A 4 14.51 9.21 -19.74
CA GLU A 4 15.75 9.90 -19.39
C GLU A 4 16.26 9.38 -18.05
N PRO A 5 17.58 9.17 -17.86
CA PRO A 5 18.13 8.71 -16.60
C PRO A 5 17.71 9.62 -15.44
N GLY A 6 16.97 9.09 -14.48
CA GLY A 6 16.48 9.83 -13.30
C GLY A 6 15.00 10.18 -13.33
N THR A 7 14.22 9.79 -14.36
CA THR A 7 12.76 9.92 -14.35
C THR A 7 12.17 8.70 -13.63
N PRO A 8 11.34 8.87 -12.57
CA PRO A 8 10.68 7.74 -11.90
C PRO A 8 9.73 7.02 -12.86
N LEU A 9 9.56 5.70 -12.67
CA LEU A 9 8.57 4.90 -13.39
C LEU A 9 7.15 5.40 -13.07
N LEU A 10 6.87 5.65 -11.78
CA LEU A 10 5.63 6.25 -11.30
C LEU A 10 5.97 7.45 -10.42
N SER A 11 5.29 8.59 -10.67
CA SER A 11 5.27 9.77 -9.79
C SER A 11 3.84 10.09 -9.40
N VAL A 12 3.60 10.22 -8.11
CA VAL A 12 2.31 10.61 -7.50
C VAL A 12 2.55 11.90 -6.73
N GLU A 13 1.84 12.98 -7.12
CA GLU A 13 2.01 14.32 -6.56
C GLU A 13 0.65 14.87 -6.08
N ASN A 14 0.57 15.19 -4.78
CA ASN A 14 -0.60 15.76 -4.12
C ASN A 14 -1.90 14.99 -4.42
N LEU A 15 -1.83 13.65 -4.46
CA LEU A 15 -3.00 12.81 -4.76
C LEU A 15 -4.03 12.93 -3.65
N THR A 16 -5.23 13.39 -4.03
CA THR A 16 -6.38 13.53 -3.15
C THR A 16 -7.56 12.78 -3.73
N THR A 17 -8.24 11.97 -2.90
CA THR A 17 -9.43 11.24 -3.33
C THR A 17 -10.54 11.42 -2.30
N THR A 18 -11.66 11.95 -2.77
CA THR A 18 -12.85 12.21 -1.96
C THR A 18 -14.06 11.48 -2.49
N PHE A 19 -15.07 11.27 -1.65
CA PHE A 19 -16.34 10.65 -2.04
C PHE A 19 -17.49 11.52 -1.53
N ASP A 20 -18.46 11.77 -2.42
CA ASP A 20 -19.71 12.43 -2.07
C ASP A 20 -20.64 11.40 -1.41
N THR A 21 -20.98 11.60 -0.14
CA THR A 21 -21.83 10.68 0.64
C THR A 21 -23.00 11.40 1.26
N ASP A 22 -24.03 10.65 1.66
CA ASP A 22 -25.20 11.22 2.38
C ASP A 22 -24.81 11.91 3.71
N ALA A 23 -23.67 11.54 4.30
CA ALA A 23 -23.14 12.11 5.53
C ALA A 23 -22.24 13.34 5.30
N GLY A 24 -21.91 13.65 4.05
CA GLY A 24 -20.99 14.72 3.65
C GLY A 24 -19.84 14.19 2.79
N GLU A 25 -18.88 15.07 2.54
CA GLU A 25 -17.67 14.71 1.80
C GLU A 25 -16.75 13.83 2.67
N LEU A 26 -16.44 12.64 2.19
CA LEU A 26 -15.50 11.72 2.81
C LEU A 26 -14.13 11.88 2.15
N VAL A 27 -13.10 12.26 2.90
CA VAL A 27 -11.73 12.39 2.42
C VAL A 27 -10.97 11.11 2.71
N ALA A 28 -10.84 10.24 1.69
CA ALA A 28 -10.17 8.95 1.82
C ALA A 28 -8.65 9.05 1.67
N VAL A 29 -8.18 9.92 0.77
CA VAL A 29 -6.76 10.25 0.54
C VAL A 29 -6.65 11.75 0.47
N ASP A 30 -5.67 12.34 1.13
CA ASP A 30 -5.58 13.78 1.34
C ASP A 30 -4.14 14.28 1.11
N GLY A 31 -3.80 14.52 -0.16
CA GLY A 31 -2.55 15.11 -0.61
C GLY A 31 -1.33 14.24 -0.28
N ILE A 32 -1.26 13.04 -0.85
CA ILE A 32 -0.11 12.15 -0.69
C ILE A 32 0.85 12.26 -1.88
N ASP A 33 2.14 12.09 -1.59
CA ASP A 33 3.22 12.14 -2.57
C ASP A 33 4.13 10.93 -2.40
N PHE A 34 4.48 10.26 -3.50
CA PHE A 34 5.51 9.23 -3.53
C PHE A 34 5.94 8.93 -4.97
N GLU A 35 7.09 8.27 -5.12
CA GLU A 35 7.63 7.84 -6.40
C GLU A 35 7.98 6.36 -6.35
N VAL A 36 8.01 5.72 -7.52
CA VAL A 36 8.51 4.36 -7.73
C VAL A 36 9.51 4.38 -8.87
N GLN A 37 10.69 3.84 -8.65
CA GLN A 37 11.70 3.67 -9.70
C GLN A 37 11.52 2.32 -10.40
N GLU A 38 12.13 2.16 -11.61
CA GLU A 38 12.23 0.85 -12.24
C GLU A 38 12.91 -0.16 -11.30
N GLY A 39 12.34 -1.35 -11.15
CA GLY A 39 12.86 -2.39 -10.27
C GLY A 39 12.77 -2.08 -8.77
N GLN A 40 11.98 -1.09 -8.35
CA GLN A 40 11.79 -0.73 -6.95
C GLN A 40 10.45 -1.21 -6.41
N THR A 41 10.46 -1.72 -5.18
CA THR A 41 9.24 -2.00 -4.42
C THR A 41 8.97 -0.89 -3.39
N VAL A 42 7.87 -0.16 -3.58
CA VAL A 42 7.35 0.81 -2.62
C VAL A 42 6.18 0.22 -1.87
N CYS A 43 6.32 0.05 -0.55
CA CYS A 43 5.26 -0.45 0.31
C CYS A 43 4.44 0.68 0.92
N ILE A 44 3.12 0.67 0.71
CA ILE A 44 2.17 1.56 1.39
C ILE A 44 1.57 0.81 2.58
N VAL A 45 1.84 1.29 3.79
CA VAL A 45 1.48 0.59 5.03
C VAL A 45 0.63 1.45 5.96
N GLY A 46 -0.16 0.80 6.82
CA GLY A 46 -1.02 1.46 7.80
C GLY A 46 -2.20 0.59 8.21
N GLU A 47 -2.98 1.03 9.21
CA GLU A 47 -4.17 0.32 9.67
C GLU A 47 -5.25 0.19 8.59
N SER A 48 -6.17 -0.77 8.75
CA SER A 48 -7.35 -0.88 7.88
C SER A 48 -8.17 0.41 7.94
N GLY A 49 -8.61 0.91 6.79
CA GLY A 49 -9.32 2.20 6.69
C GLY A 49 -8.41 3.44 6.64
N SER A 50 -7.09 3.30 6.56
CA SER A 50 -6.17 4.45 6.42
C SER A 50 -6.13 5.08 5.01
N GLY A 51 -6.86 4.53 4.03
CA GLY A 51 -6.94 5.06 2.66
C GLY A 51 -6.05 4.37 1.63
N LYS A 52 -5.29 3.33 2.01
CA LYS A 52 -4.29 2.66 1.13
C LYS A 52 -4.88 2.10 -0.16
N THR A 53 -5.96 1.31 -0.06
CA THR A 53 -6.67 0.75 -1.23
C THR A 53 -7.16 1.86 -2.17
N VAL A 54 -7.76 2.91 -1.60
CA VAL A 54 -8.23 4.06 -2.40
C VAL A 54 -7.04 4.77 -3.07
N ALA A 55 -5.91 4.93 -2.37
CA ALA A 55 -4.69 5.49 -2.96
C ALA A 55 -4.20 4.66 -4.14
N SER A 56 -4.11 3.32 -3.99
CA SER A 56 -3.66 2.41 -5.04
C SER A 56 -4.59 2.40 -6.27
N GLU A 57 -5.91 2.39 -6.06
CA GLU A 57 -6.90 2.44 -7.14
C GLU A 57 -6.94 3.80 -7.85
N SER A 58 -6.61 4.89 -7.12
CA SER A 58 -6.58 6.25 -7.69
C SER A 58 -5.44 6.44 -8.70
N ILE A 59 -4.32 5.71 -8.57
CA ILE A 59 -3.16 5.78 -9.47
C ILE A 59 -3.59 5.58 -10.94
N THR A 60 -4.45 4.60 -11.18
CA THR A 60 -4.95 4.29 -12.53
C THR A 60 -6.42 4.68 -12.72
N ARG A 61 -6.97 5.52 -11.83
CA ARG A 61 -8.34 6.02 -11.89
C ARG A 61 -9.38 4.90 -11.93
N LEU A 62 -9.19 3.85 -11.12
CA LEU A 62 -10.17 2.77 -10.94
C LEU A 62 -11.30 3.14 -9.97
N VAL A 63 -11.11 4.17 -9.15
CA VAL A 63 -12.15 4.71 -8.26
C VAL A 63 -13.34 5.17 -9.11
N PRO A 64 -14.57 4.65 -8.83
CA PRO A 64 -15.76 5.07 -9.56
C PRO A 64 -16.05 6.58 -9.42
N SER A 65 -16.20 7.27 -10.51
CA SER A 65 -16.51 8.70 -10.51
C SER A 65 -17.76 8.99 -11.36
N PRO A 66 -18.92 9.46 -10.80
CA PRO A 66 -19.20 9.64 -9.38
C PRO A 66 -19.41 8.32 -8.62
N PRO A 67 -19.41 8.24 -7.26
CA PRO A 67 -19.38 9.37 -6.31
C PRO A 67 -17.95 9.86 -5.96
N GLY A 68 -16.90 9.20 -6.46
CA GLY A 68 -15.52 9.59 -6.19
C GLY A 68 -15.05 10.77 -7.02
N SER A 69 -14.13 11.57 -6.48
CA SER A 69 -13.34 12.59 -7.17
C SER A 69 -11.87 12.36 -6.87
N ILE A 70 -11.03 12.45 -7.90
CA ILE A 70 -9.58 12.29 -7.80
C ILE A 70 -8.94 13.57 -8.29
N ASP A 71 -8.12 14.19 -7.44
CA ASP A 71 -7.32 15.38 -7.71
C ASP A 71 -5.83 15.09 -7.51
N GLY A 72 -4.95 15.95 -8.02
CA GLY A 72 -3.51 15.75 -8.01
C GLY A 72 -2.98 15.26 -9.35
N THR A 73 -1.69 14.95 -9.41
CA THR A 73 -1.01 14.55 -10.63
C THR A 73 -0.39 13.17 -10.47
N VAL A 74 -0.74 12.26 -11.35
CA VAL A 74 -0.10 10.94 -11.46
C VAL A 74 0.58 10.83 -12.81
N ARG A 75 1.88 10.50 -12.83
CA ARG A 75 2.64 10.24 -14.05
C ARG A 75 3.19 8.82 -14.04
N PHE A 76 3.00 8.12 -15.13
CA PHE A 76 3.59 6.81 -15.40
C PHE A 76 4.47 6.93 -16.65
N GLU A 77 5.76 6.59 -16.54
CA GLU A 77 6.77 6.78 -17.59
C GLU A 77 6.77 8.23 -18.16
N GLY A 78 6.59 9.22 -17.28
CA GLY A 78 6.49 10.62 -17.64
C GLY A 78 5.18 11.06 -18.31
N ARG A 79 4.26 10.13 -18.62
CA ARG A 79 2.92 10.41 -19.18
C ARG A 79 1.93 10.69 -18.03
N GLU A 80 1.19 11.78 -18.14
CA GLU A 80 0.22 12.18 -17.10
C GLU A 80 -1.06 11.33 -17.17
N VAL A 81 -1.16 10.33 -16.27
CA VAL A 81 -2.30 9.40 -16.16
C VAL A 81 -3.57 10.12 -15.73
N SER A 82 -3.44 11.12 -14.84
CA SER A 82 -4.57 11.94 -14.36
C SER A 82 -5.30 12.69 -15.49
N ALA A 83 -4.62 13.01 -16.59
CA ALA A 83 -5.20 13.70 -17.76
C ALA A 83 -5.63 12.77 -18.90
N MET A 84 -5.38 11.44 -18.79
CA MET A 84 -5.71 10.47 -19.85
C MET A 84 -7.22 10.33 -20.06
N SER A 85 -7.61 10.13 -21.30
CA SER A 85 -8.95 9.66 -21.67
C SER A 85 -9.16 8.19 -21.27
N GLU A 86 -10.43 7.75 -21.20
CA GLU A 86 -10.73 6.33 -20.89
C GLU A 86 -10.16 5.35 -21.94
N SER A 87 -9.98 5.77 -23.18
CA SER A 87 -9.32 4.93 -24.20
C SER A 87 -7.83 4.76 -23.92
N GLU A 88 -7.14 5.82 -23.54
CA GLU A 88 -5.72 5.77 -23.19
C GLU A 88 -5.48 5.00 -21.88
N LEU A 89 -6.37 5.14 -20.88
CA LEU A 89 -6.33 4.35 -19.66
C LEU A 89 -6.48 2.85 -19.92
N ARG A 90 -7.36 2.45 -20.85
CA ARG A 90 -7.52 1.03 -21.24
C ARG A 90 -6.28 0.46 -21.93
N GLU A 91 -5.50 1.29 -22.60
CA GLU A 91 -4.24 0.86 -23.24
C GLU A 91 -3.17 0.49 -22.21
N ILE A 92 -3.14 1.18 -21.06
CA ILE A 92 -2.14 0.92 -20.02
C ILE A 92 -2.62 -0.05 -18.94
N ARG A 93 -3.94 -0.05 -18.62
CA ARG A 93 -4.50 -0.96 -17.59
C ARG A 93 -4.47 -2.40 -18.07
N GLY A 94 -3.88 -3.29 -17.29
CA GLY A 94 -3.74 -4.71 -17.58
C GLY A 94 -2.63 -5.06 -18.58
N SER A 95 -1.92 -4.07 -19.12
CA SER A 95 -0.72 -4.25 -19.96
C SER A 95 0.51 -3.69 -19.24
N ALA A 96 0.80 -2.39 -19.38
CA ALA A 96 1.92 -1.73 -18.74
C ALA A 96 1.74 -1.56 -17.22
N VAL A 97 0.50 -1.35 -16.75
CA VAL A 97 0.16 -1.28 -15.32
C VAL A 97 -0.89 -2.34 -14.99
N SER A 98 -0.52 -3.30 -14.15
CA SER A 98 -1.42 -4.36 -13.70
C SER A 98 -1.78 -4.22 -12.23
N HIS A 99 -2.97 -4.75 -11.85
CA HIS A 99 -3.50 -4.74 -10.49
C HIS A 99 -3.73 -6.14 -9.95
N VAL A 100 -3.32 -6.37 -8.71
CA VAL A 100 -3.78 -7.47 -7.85
C VAL A 100 -4.70 -6.89 -6.80
N PHE A 101 -6.00 -7.22 -6.88
CA PHE A 101 -7.01 -6.69 -5.96
C PHE A 101 -7.05 -7.46 -4.64
N GLN A 102 -7.52 -6.80 -3.58
CA GLN A 102 -7.59 -7.36 -2.23
C GLN A 102 -8.46 -8.64 -2.15
N ASN A 103 -9.57 -8.72 -2.90
CA ASN A 103 -10.49 -9.83 -2.83
C ASN A 103 -10.49 -10.69 -4.11
N PRO A 104 -9.85 -11.88 -4.09
CA PRO A 104 -9.78 -12.75 -5.27
C PRO A 104 -11.13 -13.35 -5.68
N GLN A 105 -12.14 -13.33 -4.78
CA GLN A 105 -13.46 -13.89 -5.10
C GLN A 105 -14.24 -12.96 -6.03
N ASP A 106 -14.05 -11.67 -5.93
CA ASP A 106 -14.73 -10.67 -6.76
C ASP A 106 -13.97 -10.42 -8.08
N ALA A 107 -12.66 -10.71 -8.12
CA ALA A 107 -11.83 -10.53 -9.31
C ALA A 107 -12.01 -11.62 -10.37
N LEU A 108 -12.35 -12.86 -9.98
CA LEU A 108 -12.52 -13.98 -10.89
C LEU A 108 -13.98 -14.17 -11.30
N ASN A 109 -14.23 -14.23 -12.61
CA ASN A 109 -15.58 -14.52 -13.13
C ASN A 109 -15.91 -16.01 -12.98
N HIS A 110 -16.91 -16.34 -12.17
CA HIS A 110 -17.32 -17.72 -11.88
C HIS A 110 -17.92 -18.48 -13.05
N CYS A 111 -18.28 -17.81 -14.14
CA CYS A 111 -18.88 -18.42 -15.32
C CYS A 111 -17.87 -18.94 -16.33
N TYR A 112 -16.58 -18.58 -16.18
CA TYR A 112 -15.50 -18.97 -17.09
C TYR A 112 -14.44 -19.75 -16.36
N THR A 113 -13.73 -20.62 -17.08
CA THR A 113 -12.58 -21.36 -16.52
C THR A 113 -11.42 -20.41 -16.24
N VAL A 114 -10.56 -20.78 -15.27
CA VAL A 114 -9.39 -19.98 -14.90
C VAL A 114 -8.49 -19.74 -16.12
N GLY A 115 -8.18 -20.79 -16.87
CA GLY A 115 -7.31 -20.65 -18.04
C GLY A 115 -7.90 -19.81 -19.16
N TRP A 116 -9.24 -19.82 -19.33
CA TRP A 116 -9.88 -18.96 -20.32
C TRP A 116 -9.69 -17.48 -19.94
N GLN A 117 -9.85 -17.12 -18.68
CA GLN A 117 -9.71 -15.74 -18.20
C GLN A 117 -8.28 -15.23 -18.36
N ILE A 118 -7.27 -16.07 -18.09
CA ILE A 118 -5.86 -15.70 -18.29
C ILE A 118 -5.54 -15.52 -19.78
N VAL A 119 -6.05 -16.42 -20.65
CA VAL A 119 -5.87 -16.31 -22.11
C VAL A 119 -6.55 -15.05 -22.65
N GLU A 120 -7.74 -14.71 -22.15
CA GLU A 120 -8.43 -13.48 -22.51
C GLU A 120 -7.61 -12.25 -22.12
N ALA A 121 -7.06 -12.23 -20.90
CA ALA A 121 -6.19 -11.14 -20.44
C ALA A 121 -5.00 -10.91 -21.39
N ILE A 122 -4.37 -11.98 -21.87
CA ILE A 122 -3.29 -11.86 -22.86
C ILE A 122 -3.83 -11.31 -24.19
N GLN A 123 -4.90 -11.93 -24.75
CA GLN A 123 -5.37 -11.62 -26.10
C GLN A 123 -6.06 -10.27 -26.24
N VAL A 124 -6.46 -9.64 -25.14
CA VAL A 124 -6.97 -8.25 -25.12
C VAL A 124 -5.86 -7.25 -25.43
N HIS A 125 -4.62 -7.57 -25.00
CA HIS A 125 -3.48 -6.67 -25.10
C HIS A 125 -2.45 -7.07 -26.15
N GLU A 126 -2.41 -8.35 -26.55
CA GLU A 126 -1.39 -8.90 -27.44
C GLU A 126 -2.02 -9.69 -28.62
N ASP A 127 -1.49 -9.48 -29.82
CA ASP A 127 -1.89 -10.27 -31.01
C ASP A 127 -1.13 -11.60 -31.05
N VAL A 128 -1.51 -12.52 -30.17
CA VAL A 128 -0.93 -13.86 -30.05
C VAL A 128 -1.96 -14.96 -30.33
N SER A 129 -1.48 -16.11 -30.83
CA SER A 129 -2.37 -17.26 -31.06
C SER A 129 -2.90 -17.78 -29.71
N LYS A 130 -4.12 -18.36 -29.73
CA LYS A 130 -4.71 -18.99 -28.54
C LYS A 130 -3.83 -20.11 -27.97
N ALA A 131 -3.07 -20.81 -28.82
CA ALA A 131 -2.15 -21.87 -28.39
C ALA A 131 -0.95 -21.30 -27.62
N ALA A 132 -0.33 -20.23 -28.10
CA ALA A 132 0.76 -19.54 -27.42
C ALA A 132 0.29 -18.88 -26.10
N ALA A 133 -0.89 -18.24 -26.11
CA ALA A 133 -1.47 -17.69 -24.90
C ALA A 133 -1.77 -18.78 -23.83
N ARG A 134 -2.26 -19.96 -24.26
CA ARG A 134 -2.49 -21.10 -23.37
C ARG A 134 -1.17 -21.60 -22.74
N GLU A 135 -0.12 -21.75 -23.54
CA GLU A 135 1.19 -22.21 -23.07
C GLU A 135 1.74 -21.27 -21.98
N ARG A 136 1.72 -19.95 -22.26
CA ARG A 136 2.13 -18.92 -21.31
C ARG A 136 1.28 -18.90 -20.03
N ALA A 137 -0.04 -19.06 -20.16
CA ALA A 137 -0.95 -19.13 -19.03
C ALA A 137 -0.69 -20.34 -18.14
N VAL A 138 -0.41 -21.52 -18.73
CA VAL A 138 -0.10 -22.75 -17.99
C VAL A 138 1.27 -22.61 -17.28
N ASP A 139 2.28 -22.05 -17.95
CA ASP A 139 3.60 -21.80 -17.35
C ASP A 139 3.48 -20.90 -16.14
N LEU A 140 2.74 -19.80 -16.25
CA LEU A 140 2.61 -18.86 -15.15
C LEU A 140 1.75 -19.43 -14.00
N LEU A 141 0.71 -20.21 -14.28
CA LEU A 141 -0.03 -20.94 -13.25
C LEU A 141 0.86 -21.91 -12.46
N ASP A 142 1.82 -22.56 -13.15
CA ASP A 142 2.79 -23.43 -12.49
C ASP A 142 3.78 -22.62 -11.64
N ARG A 143 4.29 -21.49 -12.15
CA ARG A 143 5.19 -20.57 -11.42
C ARG A 143 4.55 -20.01 -10.15
N VAL A 144 3.26 -19.66 -10.17
CA VAL A 144 2.54 -19.23 -8.95
C VAL A 144 2.17 -20.41 -8.03
N GLY A 145 2.60 -21.62 -8.34
CA GLY A 145 2.44 -22.81 -7.51
C GLY A 145 1.04 -23.45 -7.57
N ILE A 146 0.36 -23.38 -8.71
CA ILE A 146 -0.86 -24.18 -8.97
C ILE A 146 -0.43 -25.56 -9.43
N ALA A 147 -0.52 -26.57 -8.56
CA ALA A 147 -0.16 -27.95 -8.88
C ALA A 147 -0.99 -28.48 -10.05
N ASN A 148 -0.32 -29.18 -11.00
CA ASN A 148 -0.95 -29.72 -12.22
C ASN A 148 -1.63 -28.63 -13.08
N ALA A 149 -1.00 -27.47 -13.25
CA ALA A 149 -1.51 -26.30 -13.93
C ALA A 149 -2.19 -26.59 -15.28
N ALA A 150 -1.57 -27.46 -16.12
CA ALA A 150 -2.14 -27.85 -17.42
C ALA A 150 -3.52 -28.52 -17.33
N THR A 151 -3.79 -29.28 -16.26
CA THR A 151 -5.10 -29.91 -16.01
C THR A 151 -6.07 -28.93 -15.37
N ARG A 152 -5.57 -28.17 -14.38
CA ARG A 152 -6.34 -27.18 -13.63
C ARG A 152 -6.74 -25.95 -14.47
N PHE A 153 -6.10 -25.77 -15.61
CA PHE A 153 -6.40 -24.68 -16.57
C PHE A 153 -7.90 -24.64 -16.98
N ASP A 154 -8.54 -25.81 -17.15
CA ASP A 154 -9.92 -25.92 -17.57
C ASP A 154 -10.92 -25.97 -16.39
N ASP A 155 -10.43 -25.84 -15.13
CA ASP A 155 -11.26 -25.76 -13.93
C ASP A 155 -11.87 -24.35 -13.74
N TYR A 156 -12.99 -24.30 -13.01
CA TYR A 156 -13.69 -23.06 -12.68
C TYR A 156 -13.18 -22.47 -11.33
N PRO A 157 -13.34 -21.15 -11.09
CA PRO A 157 -12.90 -20.54 -9.83
C PRO A 157 -13.43 -21.20 -8.56
N HIS A 158 -14.65 -21.75 -8.58
CA HIS A 158 -15.22 -22.43 -7.40
C HIS A 158 -14.55 -23.76 -7.05
N GLU A 159 -13.73 -24.32 -7.95
CA GLU A 159 -12.93 -25.54 -7.70
C GLU A 159 -11.57 -25.25 -7.07
N PHE A 160 -11.24 -23.95 -6.85
CA PHE A 160 -10.02 -23.48 -6.23
C PHE A 160 -10.26 -23.02 -4.78
N SER A 161 -9.32 -23.31 -3.89
CA SER A 161 -9.32 -22.71 -2.54
C SER A 161 -9.08 -21.20 -2.60
N GLY A 162 -9.32 -20.47 -1.49
CA GLY A 162 -9.08 -19.03 -1.40
C GLY A 162 -7.63 -18.66 -1.79
N GLY A 163 -6.64 -19.34 -1.22
CA GLY A 163 -5.23 -19.11 -1.55
C GLY A 163 -4.88 -19.47 -2.99
N GLN A 164 -5.51 -20.50 -3.58
CA GLN A 164 -5.31 -20.81 -4.99
C GLN A 164 -5.93 -19.74 -5.91
N LYS A 165 -7.09 -19.19 -5.59
CA LYS A 165 -7.68 -18.05 -6.31
C LYS A 165 -6.78 -16.82 -6.26
N GLN A 166 -6.16 -16.55 -5.11
CA GLN A 166 -5.19 -15.47 -4.96
C GLN A 166 -4.00 -15.65 -5.91
N ARG A 167 -3.43 -16.86 -5.97
CA ARG A 167 -2.34 -17.21 -6.91
C ARG A 167 -2.77 -17.05 -8.36
N VAL A 168 -3.98 -17.45 -8.70
CA VAL A 168 -4.55 -17.27 -10.05
C VAL A 168 -4.67 -15.80 -10.40
N MET A 169 -5.14 -14.97 -9.47
CA MET A 169 -5.26 -13.51 -9.68
C MET A 169 -3.88 -12.88 -9.88
N ILE A 170 -2.88 -13.29 -9.12
CA ILE A 170 -1.48 -12.86 -9.31
C ILE A 170 -0.98 -13.29 -10.69
N ALA A 171 -1.24 -14.53 -11.11
CA ALA A 171 -0.91 -14.99 -12.46
C ALA A 171 -1.58 -14.13 -13.54
N MET A 172 -2.85 -13.78 -13.37
CA MET A 172 -3.56 -12.90 -14.32
C MET A 172 -2.93 -11.50 -14.41
N ALA A 173 -2.50 -10.94 -13.29
CA ALA A 173 -1.87 -9.63 -13.25
C ALA A 173 -0.46 -9.63 -13.90
N LEU A 174 0.27 -10.74 -13.80
CA LEU A 174 1.65 -10.86 -14.27
C LEU A 174 1.77 -11.37 -15.71
N VAL A 175 0.68 -11.93 -16.28
CA VAL A 175 0.74 -12.62 -17.59
C VAL A 175 1.09 -11.71 -18.77
N THR A 176 0.88 -10.40 -18.64
CA THR A 176 1.25 -9.39 -19.64
C THR A 176 2.65 -8.83 -19.47
N ASN A 177 3.42 -9.27 -18.44
CA ASN A 177 4.70 -8.72 -18.02
C ASN A 177 4.64 -7.19 -17.86
N PRO A 178 3.86 -6.68 -16.88
CA PRO A 178 3.67 -5.26 -16.71
C PRO A 178 4.97 -4.57 -16.26
N ASP A 179 5.12 -3.29 -16.62
CA ASP A 179 6.22 -2.45 -16.12
C ASP A 179 5.98 -2.03 -14.66
N LEU A 180 4.70 -1.89 -14.25
CA LEU A 180 4.28 -1.57 -12.89
C LEU A 180 3.21 -2.55 -12.39
N LEU A 181 3.45 -3.17 -11.24
CA LEU A 181 2.46 -3.96 -10.52
C LEU A 181 1.93 -3.18 -9.31
N ILE A 182 0.63 -3.00 -9.21
CA ILE A 182 -0.04 -2.46 -8.02
C ILE A 182 -0.74 -3.62 -7.32
N ALA A 183 -0.23 -4.02 -6.16
CA ALA A 183 -0.71 -5.18 -5.42
C ALA A 183 -1.34 -4.77 -4.09
N ASP A 184 -2.67 -4.82 -4.01
CA ASP A 184 -3.42 -4.47 -2.80
C ASP A 184 -3.70 -5.73 -1.96
N GLU A 185 -2.99 -5.83 -0.84
CA GLU A 185 -3.04 -6.95 0.12
C GLU A 185 -2.95 -8.34 -0.54
N PRO A 186 -1.98 -8.57 -1.45
CA PRO A 186 -1.98 -9.77 -2.30
C PRO A 186 -1.72 -11.08 -1.53
N THR A 187 -1.35 -11.01 -0.26
CA THR A 187 -0.98 -12.18 0.56
C THR A 187 -1.87 -12.37 1.79
N THR A 188 -2.85 -11.51 2.05
CA THR A 188 -3.64 -11.50 3.29
C THR A 188 -4.42 -12.81 3.54
N ALA A 189 -4.84 -13.53 2.48
CA ALA A 189 -5.59 -14.79 2.60
C ALA A 189 -4.70 -16.05 2.50
N LEU A 190 -3.38 -15.90 2.54
CA LEU A 190 -2.41 -16.98 2.35
C LEU A 190 -1.83 -17.43 3.70
N ASP A 191 -1.48 -18.73 3.80
CA ASP A 191 -0.63 -19.19 4.88
C ASP A 191 0.83 -18.70 4.70
N VAL A 192 1.60 -18.68 5.78
CA VAL A 192 2.96 -18.11 5.82
C VAL A 192 3.88 -18.73 4.77
N THR A 193 3.74 -20.03 4.50
CA THR A 193 4.59 -20.73 3.50
C THR A 193 4.25 -20.25 2.09
N VAL A 194 2.95 -20.15 1.79
CA VAL A 194 2.45 -19.68 0.49
C VAL A 194 2.78 -18.20 0.29
N GLN A 195 2.64 -17.39 1.33
CA GLN A 195 3.02 -15.98 1.33
C GLN A 195 4.50 -15.81 0.95
N ALA A 196 5.42 -16.53 1.61
CA ALA A 196 6.83 -16.49 1.31
C ALA A 196 7.13 -16.89 -0.16
N GLN A 197 6.43 -17.90 -0.70
CA GLN A 197 6.58 -18.30 -2.10
C GLN A 197 6.14 -17.21 -3.09
N ILE A 198 5.05 -16.51 -2.78
CA ILE A 198 4.56 -15.41 -3.63
C ILE A 198 5.50 -14.20 -3.56
N LEU A 199 6.01 -13.85 -2.38
CA LEU A 199 6.98 -12.76 -2.24
C LEU A 199 8.27 -13.08 -3.03
N SER A 200 8.81 -14.31 -2.91
CA SER A 200 9.96 -14.73 -3.71
C SER A 200 9.68 -14.69 -5.22
N LEU A 201 8.49 -15.10 -5.65
CA LEU A 201 8.11 -15.01 -7.07
C LEU A 201 8.06 -13.55 -7.57
N LEU A 202 7.53 -12.63 -6.76
CA LEU A 202 7.49 -11.21 -7.13
C LEU A 202 8.89 -10.62 -7.24
N ASP A 203 9.79 -10.99 -6.32
CA ASP A 203 11.19 -10.60 -6.32
C ASP A 203 11.92 -11.14 -7.58
N ASP A 204 11.78 -12.45 -7.87
CA ASP A 204 12.32 -13.07 -9.08
C ASP A 204 11.85 -12.38 -10.37
N LEU A 205 10.55 -12.03 -10.45
CA LEU A 205 9.98 -11.36 -11.63
C LEU A 205 10.38 -9.89 -11.73
N GLN A 206 10.54 -9.22 -10.59
CA GLN A 206 11.05 -7.87 -10.52
C GLN A 206 12.49 -7.80 -11.05
N GLU A 207 13.37 -8.72 -10.62
CA GLU A 207 14.74 -8.82 -11.13
C GLU A 207 14.79 -9.19 -12.62
N GLU A 208 13.90 -10.10 -13.08
CA GLU A 208 13.88 -10.58 -14.47
C GLU A 208 13.41 -9.48 -15.46
N TYR A 209 12.40 -8.68 -15.07
CA TYR A 209 11.72 -7.72 -15.96
C TYR A 209 11.99 -6.25 -15.62
N GLY A 210 12.61 -5.94 -14.49
CA GLY A 210 12.79 -4.56 -14.04
C GLY A 210 11.50 -3.90 -13.58
N MET A 211 10.48 -4.70 -13.25
CA MET A 211 9.13 -4.24 -12.88
C MET A 211 9.16 -3.44 -11.58
N GLY A 212 8.52 -2.24 -11.58
CA GLY A 212 8.25 -1.52 -10.33
C GLY A 212 7.04 -2.12 -9.61
N ILE A 213 7.04 -2.07 -8.27
CA ILE A 213 5.93 -2.61 -7.46
C ILE A 213 5.43 -1.55 -6.46
N VAL A 214 4.12 -1.28 -6.48
CA VAL A 214 3.40 -0.64 -5.37
C VAL A 214 2.73 -1.75 -4.57
N PHE A 215 3.20 -2.02 -3.36
CA PHE A 215 2.71 -3.10 -2.52
C PHE A 215 1.95 -2.54 -1.32
N VAL A 216 0.64 -2.73 -1.27
CA VAL A 216 -0.20 -2.29 -0.16
C VAL A 216 -0.38 -3.43 0.83
N THR A 217 -0.08 -3.18 2.10
CA THR A 217 -0.27 -4.16 3.17
C THR A 217 -0.43 -3.50 4.54
N HIS A 218 -0.96 -4.25 5.49
CA HIS A 218 -0.92 -3.91 6.91
C HIS A 218 0.09 -4.79 7.69
N ASP A 219 0.75 -5.73 7.03
CA ASP A 219 1.71 -6.66 7.63
C ASP A 219 3.15 -6.14 7.47
N LEU A 220 3.70 -5.58 8.55
CA LEU A 220 5.08 -5.07 8.58
C LEU A 220 6.13 -6.17 8.40
N GLY A 221 5.80 -7.43 8.73
CA GLY A 221 6.69 -8.57 8.47
C GLY A 221 6.87 -8.80 6.97
N VAL A 222 5.85 -8.57 6.16
CA VAL A 222 5.93 -8.59 4.70
C VAL A 222 6.76 -7.41 4.18
N VAL A 223 6.49 -6.22 4.72
CA VAL A 223 7.24 -5.00 4.34
C VAL A 223 8.75 -5.20 4.52
N ALA A 224 9.17 -5.73 5.68
CA ALA A 224 10.58 -6.00 5.97
C ALA A 224 11.24 -7.00 5.01
N GLN A 225 10.46 -7.79 4.24
CA GLN A 225 10.97 -8.79 3.30
C GLN A 225 11.08 -8.27 1.87
N ILE A 226 10.17 -7.36 1.45
CA ILE A 226 10.04 -7.00 0.03
C ILE A 226 10.29 -5.51 -0.25
N ALA A 227 10.17 -4.62 0.76
CA ALA A 227 10.22 -3.19 0.52
C ALA A 227 11.64 -2.67 0.32
N ASP A 228 11.82 -1.79 -0.68
CA ASP A 228 12.95 -0.86 -0.77
C ASP A 228 12.60 0.45 -0.07
N TYR A 229 11.35 0.91 -0.23
CA TYR A 229 10.87 2.17 0.29
C TYR A 229 9.48 1.99 0.95
N VAL A 230 9.24 2.71 2.02
CA VAL A 230 8.01 2.60 2.82
C VAL A 230 7.29 3.94 2.91
N VAL A 231 5.97 3.93 2.70
CA VAL A 231 5.06 5.06 2.89
C VAL A 231 4.05 4.68 3.96
N VAL A 232 4.14 5.30 5.14
CA VAL A 232 3.27 5.01 6.28
C VAL A 232 2.07 5.94 6.25
N MET A 233 0.87 5.38 5.99
CA MET A 233 -0.38 6.13 5.88
C MET A 233 -1.26 5.96 7.11
N TYR A 234 -1.86 7.07 7.56
CA TYR A 234 -2.85 7.11 8.62
C TYR A 234 -3.97 8.11 8.27
N ALA A 235 -5.22 7.65 8.28
CA ALA A 235 -6.40 8.48 8.03
C ALA A 235 -6.27 9.40 6.79
N GLY A 236 -5.83 8.84 5.66
CA GLY A 236 -5.67 9.54 4.38
C GLY A 236 -4.37 10.33 4.21
N LYS A 237 -3.52 10.45 5.22
CA LYS A 237 -2.27 11.23 5.19
C LYS A 237 -1.04 10.35 5.30
N VAL A 238 0.07 10.80 4.70
CA VAL A 238 1.40 10.23 4.96
C VAL A 238 1.92 10.79 6.29
N MET A 239 2.27 9.89 7.21
CA MET A 239 2.86 10.22 8.51
C MET A 239 4.39 10.20 8.46
N GLU A 240 4.94 9.24 7.73
CA GLU A 240 6.37 9.02 7.58
C GLU A 240 6.63 8.27 6.29
N ARG A 241 7.74 8.52 5.63
CA ARG A 241 8.21 7.76 4.48
C ARG A 241 9.72 7.75 4.42
N GLY A 242 10.28 6.66 3.91
CA GLY A 242 11.72 6.53 3.83
C GLY A 242 12.19 5.19 3.28
N ASP A 243 13.50 5.04 3.13
CA ASP A 243 14.12 3.74 2.94
C ASP A 243 13.67 2.76 4.03
N VAL A 244 13.49 1.49 3.67
CA VAL A 244 12.97 0.48 4.60
C VAL A 244 13.80 0.38 5.88
N TYR A 245 15.14 0.45 5.79
CA TYR A 245 16.03 0.37 6.96
C TYR A 245 15.85 1.59 7.86
N GLU A 246 15.74 2.82 7.30
CA GLU A 246 15.54 4.04 8.08
C GLU A 246 14.23 4.00 8.86
N VAL A 247 13.12 3.62 8.19
CA VAL A 247 11.79 3.55 8.82
C VAL A 247 11.70 2.46 9.88
N PHE A 248 12.41 1.32 9.70
CA PHE A 248 12.36 0.21 10.65
C PHE A 248 13.33 0.37 11.82
N GLU A 249 14.53 0.89 11.58
CA GLU A 249 15.55 1.05 12.62
C GLU A 249 15.38 2.35 13.42
N GLU A 250 14.96 3.43 12.74
CA GLU A 250 14.82 4.77 13.32
C GLU A 250 13.43 5.38 13.04
N PRO A 251 12.31 4.69 13.40
CA PRO A 251 10.98 5.22 13.17
C PRO A 251 10.81 6.58 13.86
N ALA A 252 10.47 7.61 13.08
CA ALA A 252 10.44 8.99 13.53
C ALA A 252 9.05 9.43 14.02
N HIS A 253 7.97 8.97 13.34
CA HIS A 253 6.61 9.34 13.73
C HIS A 253 6.08 8.46 14.87
N PRO A 254 5.38 9.01 15.89
CA PRO A 254 4.79 8.22 16.97
C PRO A 254 3.86 7.08 16.50
N TYR A 255 3.16 7.27 15.38
CA TYR A 255 2.34 6.21 14.78
C TYR A 255 3.18 5.06 14.23
N THR A 256 4.25 5.36 13.49
CA THR A 256 5.18 4.34 12.96
C THR A 256 5.80 3.54 14.09
N ARG A 257 6.24 4.21 15.16
CA ARG A 257 6.75 3.53 16.37
C ARG A 257 5.71 2.61 16.99
N ALA A 258 4.47 3.10 17.15
CA ALA A 258 3.37 2.29 17.68
C ALA A 258 3.06 1.07 16.80
N LEU A 259 3.19 1.18 15.48
CA LEU A 259 3.07 0.05 14.55
C LEU A 259 4.21 -0.96 14.76
N MET A 260 5.47 -0.50 14.88
CA MET A 260 6.63 -1.36 15.13
C MET A 260 6.52 -2.08 16.49
N ASP A 261 6.02 -1.40 17.53
CA ASP A 261 5.79 -1.99 18.85
C ASP A 261 4.72 -3.10 18.84
N CYS A 262 3.87 -3.17 17.82
CA CYS A 262 2.90 -4.23 17.63
C CYS A 262 3.49 -5.50 16.99
N LEU A 263 4.73 -5.43 16.47
CA LEU A 263 5.42 -6.62 15.94
C LEU A 263 5.67 -7.67 17.01
N PRO A 264 5.80 -8.96 16.65
CA PRO A 264 6.15 -10.01 17.58
C PRO A 264 7.47 -9.70 18.32
N GLY A 265 7.40 -9.58 19.65
CA GLY A 265 8.53 -9.18 20.49
C GLY A 265 8.59 -7.69 20.84
N GLY A 266 7.75 -6.86 20.24
CA GLY A 266 7.59 -5.45 20.60
C GLY A 266 6.80 -5.25 21.91
N GLU A 267 6.87 -4.06 22.47
CA GLU A 267 6.22 -3.72 23.76
C GLU A 267 4.69 -3.82 23.71
N ARG A 268 4.06 -3.64 22.56
CA ARG A 268 2.60 -3.64 22.30
C ARG A 268 2.09 -4.89 21.58
N ALA A 269 2.92 -5.91 21.39
CA ALA A 269 2.59 -7.11 20.62
C ALA A 269 1.26 -7.80 21.01
N ALA A 270 0.79 -7.61 22.25
CA ALA A 270 -0.46 -8.19 22.75
C ALA A 270 -1.66 -7.21 22.78
N GLY A 271 -1.47 -5.91 22.57
CA GLY A 271 -2.50 -4.88 22.82
C GLY A 271 -2.92 -4.03 21.64
N GLY A 272 -2.15 -4.01 20.55
CA GLY A 272 -2.39 -3.12 19.41
C GLY A 272 -2.28 -1.63 19.76
N ILE A 273 -2.57 -0.76 18.79
CA ILE A 273 -2.61 0.69 18.98
C ILE A 273 -4.00 1.06 19.53
N GLY A 274 -4.04 1.63 20.73
CA GLY A 274 -5.31 2.01 21.40
C GLY A 274 -6.10 3.06 20.62
N GLY A 275 -7.44 3.12 20.86
CA GLY A 275 -8.36 4.05 20.20
C GLY A 275 -8.84 3.55 18.83
N THR A 276 -9.55 4.42 18.10
CA THR A 276 -10.10 4.16 16.77
C THR A 276 -9.57 5.18 15.77
N LEU A 277 -9.59 4.84 14.49
CA LEU A 277 -9.34 5.80 13.42
C LEU A 277 -10.36 6.95 13.52
N PRO A 278 -9.96 8.18 13.19
CA PRO A 278 -10.88 9.30 13.12
C PRO A 278 -11.93 9.10 12.03
N ASP A 279 -13.08 9.77 12.18
CA ASP A 279 -14.11 9.80 11.15
C ASP A 279 -13.56 10.49 9.88
N PRO A 280 -13.57 9.85 8.72
CA PRO A 280 -13.05 10.43 7.49
C PRO A 280 -13.95 11.56 6.92
N THR A 281 -15.18 11.71 7.44
CA THR A 281 -16.09 12.83 7.07
C THR A 281 -15.90 14.06 7.97
N ASP A 282 -15.27 13.88 9.14
CA ASP A 282 -14.94 14.96 10.09
C ASP A 282 -13.56 14.71 10.72
N PRO A 283 -12.49 14.74 9.89
CA PRO A 283 -11.14 14.48 10.37
C PRO A 283 -10.66 15.56 11.33
N PRO A 284 -9.86 15.21 12.36
CA PRO A 284 -9.37 16.16 13.33
C PRO A 284 -8.50 17.24 12.68
N ASP A 285 -8.58 18.46 13.20
CA ASP A 285 -7.63 19.52 12.89
C ASP A 285 -6.21 19.12 13.27
N GLY A 286 -5.23 19.61 12.52
CA GLY A 286 -3.81 19.33 12.75
C GLY A 286 -3.40 17.90 12.39
N CYS A 287 -2.59 17.28 13.24
CA CYS A 287 -2.12 15.92 13.02
C CYS A 287 -3.25 14.89 13.18
N ARG A 288 -3.52 14.12 12.14
CA ARG A 288 -4.57 13.08 12.12
C ARG A 288 -4.40 12.04 13.25
N PHE A 289 -3.17 11.79 13.69
CA PHE A 289 -2.87 10.84 14.77
C PHE A 289 -2.95 11.47 16.17
N ALA A 290 -3.07 12.81 16.30
CA ALA A 290 -3.06 13.51 17.59
C ALA A 290 -4.01 12.91 18.65
N PRO A 291 -5.26 12.47 18.33
CA PRO A 291 -6.17 11.90 19.33
C PRO A 291 -5.67 10.58 19.97
N ARG A 292 -4.75 9.88 19.32
CA ARG A 292 -4.19 8.58 19.78
C ARG A 292 -2.72 8.67 20.17
N CYS A 293 -2.09 9.83 19.95
CA CYS A 293 -0.67 10.05 20.17
C CYS A 293 -0.39 10.34 21.65
N GLU A 294 0.42 9.52 22.31
CA GLU A 294 0.83 9.72 23.70
C GLU A 294 1.77 10.93 23.89
N TYR A 295 2.37 11.41 22.79
CA TYR A 295 3.22 12.60 22.75
C TYR A 295 2.49 13.86 22.28
N ALA A 296 1.14 13.80 22.13
CA ALA A 296 0.38 14.92 21.59
C ALA A 296 0.51 16.18 22.44
N VAL A 297 0.74 17.29 21.78
CA VAL A 297 0.79 18.64 22.36
C VAL A 297 -0.30 19.50 21.71
N GLU A 298 -0.56 20.68 22.27
CA GLU A 298 -1.66 21.56 21.82
C GLU A 298 -1.57 21.89 20.32
N GLU A 299 -0.37 22.05 19.80
CA GLU A 299 -0.13 22.35 18.37
C GLU A 299 -0.50 21.19 17.46
N CYS A 300 -0.47 19.94 17.94
CA CYS A 300 -0.91 18.78 17.16
C CYS A 300 -2.41 18.81 16.84
N SER A 301 -3.20 19.55 17.59
CA SER A 301 -4.66 19.62 17.43
C SER A 301 -5.14 20.94 16.79
N ARG A 302 -4.26 21.62 16.07
CA ARG A 302 -4.57 22.93 15.46
C ARG A 302 -4.07 23.02 14.01
N GLY A 303 -4.86 23.69 13.18
CA GLY A 303 -4.49 23.97 11.79
C GLY A 303 -4.52 22.74 10.90
N THR A 304 -3.53 22.59 10.04
CA THR A 304 -3.39 21.48 9.09
C THR A 304 -2.42 20.41 9.61
N GLN A 305 -2.39 19.25 8.95
CA GLN A 305 -1.34 18.25 9.16
C GLN A 305 0.03 18.93 9.12
N PRO A 306 0.96 18.64 10.05
CA PRO A 306 2.32 19.19 9.99
C PRO A 306 2.97 18.91 8.64
N GLU A 307 3.69 19.90 8.11
CA GLU A 307 4.49 19.71 6.90
C GLU A 307 5.52 18.60 7.11
N GLU A 308 5.95 17.95 6.03
CA GLU A 308 7.01 16.95 6.13
C GLU A 308 8.35 17.60 6.46
N ALA A 309 8.99 17.14 7.52
CA ALA A 309 10.36 17.46 7.85
C ALA A 309 11.28 16.39 7.25
N ARG A 310 12.30 16.83 6.50
CA ARG A 310 13.28 15.93 5.89
C ARG A 310 14.37 15.58 6.92
N LEU A 311 14.54 14.29 7.19
CA LEU A 311 15.53 13.76 8.14
C LEU A 311 16.82 13.32 7.44
N SER A 312 16.70 12.72 6.25
CA SER A 312 17.80 12.32 5.37
C SER A 312 17.44 12.61 3.91
N ASP A 313 18.21 12.07 2.96
CA ASP A 313 17.91 12.17 1.53
C ASP A 313 16.67 11.37 1.13
N THR A 314 16.36 10.31 1.86
CA THR A 314 15.24 9.40 1.61
C THR A 314 14.17 9.44 2.69
N HIS A 315 14.47 9.90 3.93
CA HIS A 315 13.57 9.82 5.07
C HIS A 315 12.91 11.17 5.39
N SER A 316 11.59 11.18 5.49
CA SER A 316 10.80 12.35 5.91
C SER A 316 9.65 11.96 6.84
N VAL A 317 9.24 12.90 7.69
CA VAL A 317 8.22 12.70 8.74
C VAL A 317 7.32 13.93 8.89
N SER A 318 6.01 13.69 9.02
CA SER A 318 5.00 14.72 9.25
C SER A 318 4.66 14.82 10.75
N CYS A 319 5.52 15.48 11.54
CA CYS A 319 5.34 15.60 12.98
C CYS A 319 5.87 16.93 13.52
N VAL A 320 5.10 17.59 14.41
CA VAL A 320 5.46 18.90 15.02
C VAL A 320 6.78 18.88 15.77
N TYR A 321 7.23 17.73 16.27
CA TYR A 321 8.49 17.61 17.02
C TYR A 321 9.74 17.81 16.16
N TYR A 322 9.61 17.76 14.85
CA TYR A 322 10.71 18.03 13.91
C TYR A 322 10.69 19.46 13.36
N HIS A 323 9.82 20.34 13.93
CA HIS A 323 9.69 21.74 13.56
C HIS A 323 9.86 22.67 14.77
N GLY A 324 10.20 23.93 14.51
CA GLY A 324 10.16 25.02 15.49
C GLY A 324 11.11 24.90 16.68
N GLY A 325 12.18 24.08 16.56
CA GLY A 325 13.17 23.91 17.64
C GLY A 325 12.69 23.02 18.79
N ARG A 326 11.67 22.20 18.57
CA ARG A 326 11.25 21.15 19.51
C ARG A 326 12.27 20.01 19.54
N ASP A 327 12.30 19.30 20.66
CA ASP A 327 13.20 18.17 20.87
C ASP A 327 12.51 16.85 20.45
N ALA A 328 12.91 16.29 19.30
CA ALA A 328 12.43 15.02 18.80
C ALA A 328 12.90 13.82 19.67
N SER A 329 13.92 14.00 20.52
CA SER A 329 14.40 12.94 21.44
C SER A 329 13.31 12.46 22.41
N VAL A 330 12.33 13.31 22.69
CA VAL A 330 11.13 12.94 23.47
C VAL A 330 10.38 11.73 22.85
N ILE A 331 10.34 11.66 21.51
CA ILE A 331 9.71 10.55 20.79
C ILE A 331 10.69 9.39 20.63
N THR A 332 11.95 9.67 20.30
CA THR A 332 12.93 8.64 19.92
C THR A 332 13.64 7.98 21.12
N GLY A 333 13.35 8.40 22.35
CA GLY A 333 13.89 7.77 23.56
C GLY A 333 15.36 8.11 23.83
N GLY A 334 15.82 9.34 23.50
CA GLY A 334 17.11 9.85 23.93
C GLY A 334 17.25 9.83 25.46
N ALA A 335 18.47 9.68 25.99
CA ALA A 335 18.81 9.41 27.38
C ALA A 335 18.29 10.42 28.44
N ASP A 336 17.62 11.49 28.03
CA ASP A 336 17.08 12.54 28.90
C ASP A 336 15.54 12.44 29.12
N ALA A 337 14.89 11.36 28.65
CA ALA A 337 13.42 11.21 28.70
C ALA A 337 12.86 10.82 30.09
N GLU A 338 13.69 10.64 31.13
CA GLU A 338 13.23 10.27 32.47
C GLU A 338 12.58 11.42 33.28
N GLU A 339 12.76 12.70 32.89
CA GLU A 339 12.22 13.84 33.66
C GLU A 339 10.76 14.23 33.29
N GLY A 340 10.19 13.69 32.24
CA GLY A 340 8.86 14.08 31.71
C GLY A 340 7.67 13.22 32.14
N ARG A 341 7.87 12.07 32.81
CA ARG A 341 6.76 11.24 33.31
C ARG A 341 6.13 11.88 34.55
N ARG A 342 4.96 12.50 34.40
CA ARG A 342 4.13 12.90 35.54
C ARG A 342 3.79 11.67 36.39
N PRO A 343 4.04 11.69 37.71
CA PRO A 343 3.64 10.60 38.58
C PRO A 343 2.11 10.53 38.62
N GLY A 344 1.59 9.35 38.36
CA GLY A 344 0.15 9.06 38.44
C GLY A 344 -0.45 9.44 39.78
N SER A 345 -1.70 9.88 39.74
CA SER A 345 -2.52 10.24 40.89
C SER A 345 -2.52 9.14 41.95
N PRO A 346 -2.44 9.48 43.26
CA PRO A 346 -2.45 8.49 44.33
C PRO A 346 -3.82 7.80 44.38
N GLY A 347 -3.78 6.46 44.37
CA GLY A 347 -4.94 5.63 44.59
C GLY A 347 -5.59 5.93 45.95
N GLY A 348 -6.90 6.15 45.92
CA GLY A 348 -7.73 6.24 47.14
C GLY A 348 -7.66 4.97 47.95
N THR A 349 -7.25 5.08 49.18
CA THR A 349 -7.41 4.08 50.21
C THR A 349 -8.91 3.93 50.51
N VAL A 350 -9.42 2.70 50.38
CA VAL A 350 -10.70 2.34 50.99
C VAL A 350 -10.36 1.63 52.29
N ASP A 351 -10.69 2.30 53.40
CA ASP A 351 -10.78 1.67 54.73
C ASP A 351 -12.15 1.03 54.91
N ASP A 352 -12.16 -0.10 55.59
CA ASP A 352 -13.23 -0.96 56.15
C ASP A 352 -13.93 -1.92 55.18
#